data_e6c2b88027bff3ae627dcef937671e7c
#
_entry.id   e6c2b88027bff3ae627dcef937671e7c
#
_cell.length_a   1.000
_cell.length_b   1.000
_cell.length_c   1.000
_cell.angle_alpha   90.00
_cell.angle_beta   90.00
_cell.angle_gamma   90.00
#
_symmetry.space_group_name_H-M   'P 1'
#
loop_
_entity.id
_entity.type
_entity.pdbx_description
1 polymer ?
#
loop_
_entity_poly.entity_id
_entity_poly.type
_entity_poly.pdbx_seq_one_letter_code
_entity_poly.pdbx_strand_id
1 'polypeptide(L)'
;MIFVTGGTGFLGSYILQELVLQGRPVRALRRKLTSPFFLHPALLDKISWVEGNILDVYGLMENLAGCDQIIHAAGLVSFNPSDKKELFKINIEGTANLVNAAIETGITKFVHVSSVGALGRIETSVPINEEKKWEGYTNQSNYGISKYFGEMEVWRGMGEGLFPLVVNPSTLLGYGDWNESSCGLFKTAYKEFPWYMEGTNGFADVEDTARAIITLMDSGARNERFIISAENRTYREIFNWMAAGFGKKPPGKKATPLLGGIAWRTEKIKSFFTKFKPLITRESVRIACQKSSYDNHKLLKAIPGFRFRSLEDSIFEACSKYLKNPQPL
;
A
#
# COMPACT_ATOMS: atom_id res chain seq x y z
N MET A 1 10.21 13.99 17.21
CA MET A 1 10.44 12.57 16.81
C MET A 1 9.22 12.07 16.07
N ILE A 2 9.39 11.36 14.96
CA ILE A 2 8.28 10.83 14.16
C ILE A 2 7.99 9.39 14.57
N PHE A 3 6.75 9.10 14.93
CA PHE A 3 6.29 7.74 15.20
C PHE A 3 5.76 7.09 13.92
N VAL A 4 6.30 5.93 13.55
CA VAL A 4 5.92 5.21 12.33
C VAL A 4 5.37 3.83 12.67
N THR A 5 4.16 3.55 12.22
CA THR A 5 3.59 2.18 12.26
C THR A 5 3.68 1.54 10.88
N GLY A 6 3.77 0.21 10.83
CA GLY A 6 3.91 -0.51 9.55
C GLY A 6 5.29 -0.39 8.92
N GLY A 7 6.30 0.07 9.68
CA GLY A 7 7.67 0.26 9.20
C GLY A 7 8.38 -1.00 8.71
N THR A 8 7.89 -2.19 9.04
CA THR A 8 8.42 -3.47 8.54
C THR A 8 7.74 -3.94 7.23
N GLY A 9 6.67 -3.26 6.80
CA GLY A 9 5.96 -3.54 5.55
C GLY A 9 6.59 -2.88 4.34
N PHE A 10 6.08 -3.18 3.14
CA PHE A 10 6.64 -2.73 1.87
C PHE A 10 6.81 -1.20 1.78
N LEU A 11 5.74 -0.41 1.87
CA LEU A 11 5.85 1.06 1.82
C LEU A 11 6.50 1.64 3.08
N GLY A 12 6.13 1.11 4.25
CA GLY A 12 6.61 1.66 5.52
C GLY A 12 8.12 1.59 5.68
N SER A 13 8.78 0.56 5.13
CA SER A 13 10.23 0.45 5.14
C SER A 13 10.91 1.52 4.26
N TYR A 14 10.33 1.87 3.11
CA TYR A 14 10.83 2.97 2.28
C TYR A 14 10.59 4.34 2.94
N ILE A 15 9.48 4.51 3.66
CA ILE A 15 9.26 5.70 4.50
C ILE A 15 10.35 5.82 5.57
N LEU A 16 10.65 4.72 6.28
CA LEU A 16 11.72 4.71 7.28
C LEU A 16 13.07 5.02 6.65
N GLN A 17 13.39 4.40 5.52
CA GLN A 17 14.63 4.67 4.78
C GLN A 17 14.77 6.16 4.46
N GLU A 18 13.76 6.76 3.88
CA GLU A 18 13.79 8.16 3.47
C GLU A 18 13.94 9.11 4.68
N LEU A 19 13.20 8.87 5.77
CA LEU A 19 13.31 9.65 7.00
C LEU A 19 14.72 9.57 7.61
N VAL A 20 15.30 8.38 7.65
CA VAL A 20 16.65 8.17 8.19
C VAL A 20 17.71 8.81 7.31
N LEU A 21 17.58 8.73 5.98
CA LEU A 21 18.51 9.40 5.04
C LEU A 21 18.46 10.93 5.17
N GLN A 22 17.31 11.49 5.52
CA GLN A 22 17.14 12.91 5.82
C GLN A 22 17.62 13.29 7.25
N GLY A 23 18.14 12.34 8.03
CA GLY A 23 18.61 12.58 9.40
C GLY A 23 17.47 12.83 10.41
N ARG A 24 16.24 12.47 10.10
CA ARG A 24 15.08 12.70 10.98
C ARG A 24 15.01 11.63 12.07
N PRO A 25 14.76 12.02 13.33
CA PRO A 25 14.61 11.06 14.42
C PRO A 25 13.30 10.30 14.27
N VAL A 26 13.40 8.96 14.23
CA VAL A 26 12.26 8.05 13.98
C VAL A 26 12.16 7.02 15.08
N ARG A 27 10.93 6.81 15.58
CA ARG A 27 10.54 5.65 16.39
C ARG A 27 9.57 4.80 15.57
N ALA A 28 9.87 3.51 15.42
CA ALA A 28 9.06 2.61 14.60
C ALA A 28 8.47 1.46 15.43
N LEU A 29 7.14 1.29 15.32
CA LEU A 29 6.42 0.19 15.96
C LEU A 29 6.57 -1.10 15.16
N ARG A 30 6.94 -2.21 15.82
CA ARG A 30 6.96 -3.55 15.25
C ARG A 30 6.33 -4.57 16.20
N ARG A 31 5.73 -5.63 15.66
CA ARG A 31 5.08 -6.68 16.45
C ARG A 31 6.06 -7.74 17.01
N LYS A 32 7.19 -7.92 16.36
CA LYS A 32 8.25 -8.88 16.69
C LYS A 32 9.60 -8.26 16.35
N LEU A 33 10.67 -8.90 16.76
CA LEU A 33 12.04 -8.55 16.40
C LEU A 33 12.34 -8.79 14.89
N THR A 34 11.40 -8.36 14.02
CA THR A 34 11.55 -8.41 12.56
C THR A 34 12.00 -7.05 12.05
N SER A 35 12.85 -7.06 11.05
CA SER A 35 13.31 -5.87 10.34
C SER A 35 13.01 -6.00 8.86
N PRO A 36 12.84 -4.89 8.12
CA PRO A 36 12.75 -4.93 6.68
C PRO A 36 14.00 -5.60 6.09
N PHE A 37 13.84 -6.67 5.33
CA PHE A 37 14.97 -7.50 4.89
C PHE A 37 15.92 -6.81 3.92
N PHE A 38 15.45 -5.77 3.23
CA PHE A 38 16.22 -5.06 2.21
C PHE A 38 16.87 -3.76 2.72
N LEU A 39 16.57 -3.32 3.95
CA LEU A 39 17.24 -2.16 4.53
C LEU A 39 18.63 -2.54 5.04
N HIS A 40 19.61 -1.71 4.68
CA HIS A 40 20.98 -1.90 5.14
C HIS A 40 21.04 -1.79 6.68
N PRO A 41 21.80 -2.66 7.39
CA PRO A 41 21.91 -2.62 8.85
C PRO A 41 22.21 -1.22 9.41
N ALA A 42 23.11 -0.48 8.79
CA ALA A 42 23.44 0.90 9.22
C ALA A 42 22.26 1.89 9.19
N LEU A 43 21.20 1.61 8.45
CA LEU A 43 19.95 2.38 8.49
C LEU A 43 19.05 1.88 9.62
N LEU A 44 19.00 0.56 9.83
CA LEU A 44 18.21 -0.05 10.90
C LEU A 44 18.66 0.42 12.29
N ASP A 45 19.97 0.59 12.50
CA ASP A 45 20.57 1.06 13.75
C ASP A 45 20.19 2.51 14.12
N LYS A 46 19.76 3.30 13.12
CA LYS A 46 19.31 4.68 13.33
C LYS A 46 17.83 4.80 13.69
N ILE A 47 17.10 3.69 13.70
CA ILE A 47 15.67 3.64 13.99
C ILE A 47 15.46 3.19 15.44
N SER A 48 14.76 4.00 16.24
CA SER A 48 14.32 3.60 17.58
C SER A 48 13.17 2.60 17.48
N TRP A 49 13.47 1.32 17.48
CA TRP A 49 12.45 0.28 17.41
C TRP A 49 11.78 0.08 18.75
N VAL A 50 10.44 0.05 18.75
CA VAL A 50 9.62 -0.32 19.90
C VAL A 50 8.72 -1.51 19.54
N GLU A 51 8.56 -2.43 20.50
CA GLU A 51 7.65 -3.55 20.32
C GLU A 51 6.25 -3.18 20.80
N GLY A 52 5.23 -3.57 20.03
CA GLY A 52 3.85 -3.31 20.41
C GLY A 52 2.87 -3.78 19.33
N ASN A 53 1.59 -3.65 19.67
CA ASN A 53 0.48 -4.02 18.83
C ASN A 53 -0.44 -2.81 18.61
N ILE A 54 -0.84 -2.56 17.37
CA ILE A 54 -1.78 -1.49 17.02
C ILE A 54 -3.17 -1.67 17.68
N LEU A 55 -3.45 -2.86 18.20
CA LEU A 55 -4.67 -3.18 18.93
C LEU A 55 -4.56 -2.92 20.45
N ASP A 56 -3.41 -2.48 20.93
CA ASP A 56 -3.15 -2.16 22.33
C ASP A 56 -3.03 -0.64 22.51
N VAL A 57 -4.14 -0.01 22.93
CA VAL A 57 -4.21 1.46 23.08
C VAL A 57 -3.22 1.97 24.13
N TYR A 58 -3.09 1.29 25.27
CA TYR A 58 -2.19 1.73 26.34
C TYR A 58 -0.73 1.63 25.92
N GLY A 59 -0.34 0.52 25.30
CA GLY A 59 1.01 0.37 24.76
C GLY A 59 1.31 1.36 23.61
N LEU A 60 0.29 1.79 22.85
CA LEU A 60 0.46 2.85 21.85
C LEU A 60 0.72 4.20 22.53
N MET A 61 -0.04 4.57 23.59
CA MET A 61 0.15 5.82 24.32
C MET A 61 1.56 5.89 24.93
N GLU A 62 2.03 4.82 25.55
CA GLU A 62 3.40 4.73 26.09
C GLU A 62 4.45 4.92 25.00
N ASN A 63 4.26 4.25 23.87
CA ASN A 63 5.19 4.33 22.73
C ASN A 63 5.17 5.69 22.00
N LEU A 64 4.11 6.47 22.14
CA LEU A 64 4.00 7.83 21.58
C LEU A 64 4.71 8.89 22.41
N ALA A 65 5.10 8.59 23.66
CA ALA A 65 5.77 9.57 24.54
C ALA A 65 7.01 10.19 23.87
N GLY A 66 7.05 11.53 23.80
CA GLY A 66 8.13 12.28 23.17
C GLY A 66 8.09 12.30 21.62
N CYS A 67 7.04 11.79 21.00
CA CYS A 67 6.78 11.97 19.58
C CYS A 67 5.87 13.19 19.34
N ASP A 68 6.00 13.80 18.18
CA ASP A 68 5.26 15.02 17.79
C ASP A 68 4.48 14.84 16.48
N GLN A 69 4.73 13.74 15.77
CA GLN A 69 4.09 13.41 14.50
C GLN A 69 3.92 11.90 14.37
N ILE A 70 2.88 11.48 13.67
CA ILE A 70 2.61 10.06 13.37
C ILE A 70 2.53 9.85 11.86
N ILE A 71 3.18 8.78 11.37
CA ILE A 71 2.94 8.21 10.04
C ILE A 71 2.37 6.82 10.23
N HIS A 72 1.07 6.68 9.94
CA HIS A 72 0.34 5.43 10.07
C HIS A 72 0.32 4.67 8.75
N ALA A 73 1.31 3.81 8.53
CA ALA A 73 1.39 2.92 7.36
C ALA A 73 1.06 1.45 7.69
N ALA A 74 0.74 1.14 8.96
CA ALA A 74 0.29 -0.19 9.32
C ALA A 74 -1.08 -0.50 8.70
N GLY A 75 -1.21 -1.68 8.13
CA GLY A 75 -2.44 -2.19 7.56
C GLY A 75 -2.24 -3.58 6.97
N LEU A 76 -3.30 -4.35 6.96
CA LEU A 76 -3.32 -5.65 6.28
C LEU A 76 -3.84 -5.46 4.86
N VAL A 77 -3.15 -6.05 3.89
CA VAL A 77 -3.61 -6.14 2.50
C VAL A 77 -3.97 -7.58 2.20
N SER A 78 -5.23 -7.85 1.95
CA SER A 78 -5.69 -9.18 1.55
C SER A 78 -6.95 -9.10 0.69
N PHE A 79 -6.99 -9.96 -0.34
CA PHE A 79 -8.17 -10.20 -1.17
C PHE A 79 -8.76 -11.58 -0.92
N ASN A 80 -8.31 -12.26 0.14
CA ASN A 80 -8.87 -13.54 0.54
C ASN A 80 -10.09 -13.30 1.46
N PRO A 81 -11.27 -13.84 1.13
CA PRO A 81 -12.47 -13.69 1.98
C PRO A 81 -12.30 -14.20 3.41
N SER A 82 -11.44 -15.19 3.66
CA SER A 82 -11.17 -15.72 5.00
C SER A 82 -10.51 -14.71 5.93
N ASP A 83 -9.79 -13.73 5.37
CA ASP A 83 -9.05 -12.73 6.13
C ASP A 83 -9.91 -11.51 6.50
N LYS A 84 -11.20 -11.49 6.13
CA LYS A 84 -12.10 -10.35 6.35
C LYS A 84 -12.10 -9.86 7.81
N LYS A 85 -12.22 -10.77 8.77
CA LYS A 85 -12.28 -10.42 10.19
C LYS A 85 -10.98 -9.74 10.65
N GLU A 86 -9.83 -10.33 10.32
CA GLU A 86 -8.52 -9.79 10.69
C GLU A 86 -8.26 -8.45 9.98
N LEU A 87 -8.65 -8.35 8.71
CA LEU A 87 -8.53 -7.16 7.88
C LEU A 87 -9.30 -5.97 8.50
N PHE A 88 -10.54 -6.20 8.95
CA PHE A 88 -11.35 -5.16 9.60
C PHE A 88 -10.78 -4.81 10.96
N LYS A 89 -10.33 -5.80 11.73
CA LYS A 89 -9.71 -5.57 13.03
C LYS A 89 -8.45 -4.71 12.92
N ILE A 90 -7.55 -5.04 12.02
CA ILE A 90 -6.29 -4.29 11.86
C ILE A 90 -6.52 -2.91 11.24
N ASN A 91 -7.27 -2.84 10.13
CA ASN A 91 -7.37 -1.61 9.36
C ASN A 91 -8.37 -0.61 9.94
N ILE A 92 -9.36 -1.06 10.72
CA ILE A 92 -10.37 -0.17 11.33
C ILE A 92 -10.06 0.04 12.80
N GLU A 93 -10.15 -1.03 13.64
CA GLU A 93 -9.93 -0.91 15.07
C GLU A 93 -8.51 -0.45 15.40
N GLY A 94 -7.49 -1.00 14.68
CA GLY A 94 -6.10 -0.58 14.86
C GLY A 94 -5.88 0.89 14.50
N THR A 95 -6.53 1.40 13.45
CA THR A 95 -6.48 2.83 13.10
C THR A 95 -7.21 3.68 14.15
N ALA A 96 -8.41 3.27 14.59
CA ALA A 96 -9.14 3.95 15.65
C ALA A 96 -8.33 4.06 16.96
N ASN A 97 -7.66 2.97 17.34
CA ASN A 97 -6.80 2.95 18.53
C ASN A 97 -5.64 3.94 18.45
N LEU A 98 -4.98 4.00 17.29
CA LEU A 98 -3.88 4.94 17.09
C LEU A 98 -4.37 6.40 17.05
N VAL A 99 -5.54 6.64 16.45
CA VAL A 99 -6.21 7.96 16.48
C VAL A 99 -6.52 8.38 17.92
N ASN A 100 -7.12 7.49 18.71
CA ASN A 100 -7.43 7.77 20.12
C ASN A 100 -6.15 8.02 20.92
N ALA A 101 -5.12 7.18 20.76
CA ALA A 101 -3.84 7.37 21.43
C ALA A 101 -3.16 8.71 21.05
N ALA A 102 -3.28 9.13 19.78
CA ALA A 102 -2.75 10.42 19.32
C ALA A 102 -3.47 11.60 20.01
N ILE A 103 -4.80 11.54 20.09
CA ILE A 103 -5.62 12.58 20.75
C ILE A 103 -5.24 12.67 22.24
N GLU A 104 -5.24 11.54 22.95
CA GLU A 104 -4.91 11.48 24.38
C GLU A 104 -3.49 11.95 24.71
N THR A 105 -2.54 11.73 23.81
CA THR A 105 -1.15 12.19 23.98
C THR A 105 -0.88 13.59 23.43
N GLY A 106 -1.88 14.26 22.87
CA GLY A 106 -1.79 15.63 22.33
C GLY A 106 -1.04 15.73 21.00
N ILE A 107 -0.80 14.62 20.30
CA ILE A 107 -0.18 14.63 18.97
C ILE A 107 -1.24 14.96 17.93
N THR A 108 -1.07 16.09 17.25
CA THR A 108 -2.05 16.57 16.27
C THR A 108 -1.68 16.26 14.81
N LYS A 109 -0.39 16.11 14.50
CA LYS A 109 0.08 15.82 13.13
C LYS A 109 0.01 14.33 12.84
N PHE A 110 -0.92 13.94 11.99
CA PHE A 110 -1.23 12.53 11.69
C PHE A 110 -1.28 12.28 10.18
N VAL A 111 -0.31 11.56 9.64
CA VAL A 111 -0.30 11.09 8.26
C VAL A 111 -0.87 9.68 8.21
N HIS A 112 -1.95 9.48 7.47
CA HIS A 112 -2.58 8.17 7.27
C HIS A 112 -2.35 7.63 5.87
N VAL A 113 -1.71 6.48 5.76
CA VAL A 113 -1.58 5.75 4.50
C VAL A 113 -2.83 4.91 4.27
N SER A 114 -3.78 5.47 3.54
CA SER A 114 -4.99 4.80 3.08
C SER A 114 -4.72 4.00 1.78
N SER A 115 -5.58 4.07 0.81
CA SER A 115 -5.44 3.43 -0.52
C SER A 115 -6.46 4.04 -1.49
N VAL A 116 -6.18 4.03 -2.79
CA VAL A 116 -7.23 4.31 -3.79
C VAL A 116 -8.41 3.36 -3.66
N GLY A 117 -8.24 2.20 -3.05
CA GLY A 117 -9.34 1.28 -2.71
C GLY A 117 -10.38 1.89 -1.77
N ALA A 118 -10.00 2.86 -0.93
CA ALA A 118 -10.91 3.58 -0.03
C ALA A 118 -11.80 4.60 -0.75
N LEU A 119 -11.48 4.99 -1.99
CA LEU A 119 -12.30 5.89 -2.80
C LEU A 119 -13.49 5.17 -3.45
N GLY A 120 -13.54 3.86 -3.35
CA GLY A 120 -14.50 3.05 -4.06
C GLY A 120 -14.13 2.87 -5.54
N ARG A 121 -14.49 1.72 -6.08
CA ARG A 121 -14.20 1.37 -7.47
C ARG A 121 -15.45 1.50 -8.32
N ILE A 122 -15.33 2.28 -9.38
CA ILE A 122 -16.35 2.39 -10.43
C ILE A 122 -15.62 2.32 -11.76
N GLU A 123 -16.26 1.71 -12.75
CA GLU A 123 -15.86 1.91 -14.14
C GLU A 123 -16.33 3.30 -14.57
N THR A 124 -15.40 4.17 -14.86
CA THR A 124 -15.69 5.53 -15.32
C THR A 124 -14.73 5.89 -16.45
N SER A 125 -15.21 6.70 -17.38
CA SER A 125 -14.40 7.29 -18.45
C SER A 125 -13.52 8.45 -17.95
N VAL A 126 -13.82 8.98 -16.76
CA VAL A 126 -13.08 10.09 -16.15
C VAL A 126 -12.18 9.54 -15.02
N PRO A 127 -10.92 9.98 -14.92
CA PRO A 127 -10.05 9.59 -13.81
C PRO A 127 -10.67 9.95 -12.45
N ILE A 128 -10.55 9.03 -11.49
CA ILE A 128 -11.01 9.22 -10.11
C ILE A 128 -10.09 10.24 -9.43
N ASN A 129 -10.68 11.26 -8.82
CA ASN A 129 -9.99 12.26 -8.01
C ASN A 129 -10.43 12.18 -6.54
N GLU A 130 -9.91 13.06 -5.70
CA GLU A 130 -10.15 13.09 -4.25
C GLU A 130 -11.57 13.49 -3.86
N GLU A 131 -12.35 14.09 -4.76
CA GLU A 131 -13.74 14.48 -4.53
C GLU A 131 -14.72 13.30 -4.66
N LYS A 132 -14.22 12.15 -5.14
CA LYS A 132 -15.02 10.94 -5.30
C LYS A 132 -15.66 10.54 -3.97
N LYS A 133 -16.99 10.52 -3.95
CA LYS A 133 -17.77 10.02 -2.81
C LYS A 133 -17.92 8.52 -2.87
N TRP A 134 -17.96 7.90 -1.71
CA TRP A 134 -18.22 6.48 -1.59
C TRP A 134 -19.67 6.16 -1.98
N GLU A 135 -19.86 5.26 -2.92
CA GLU A 135 -21.17 4.89 -3.47
C GLU A 135 -21.55 3.44 -3.12
N GLY A 136 -21.74 3.19 -1.84
CA GLY A 136 -22.18 1.87 -1.35
C GLY A 136 -21.11 0.77 -1.42
N TYR A 137 -21.51 -0.43 -1.01
CA TYR A 137 -20.58 -1.55 -0.81
C TYR A 137 -20.60 -2.57 -1.94
N THR A 138 -21.55 -2.45 -2.87
CA THR A 138 -21.69 -3.36 -4.00
C THR A 138 -20.45 -3.26 -4.89
N ASN A 139 -19.88 -4.40 -5.23
CA ASN A 139 -18.67 -4.48 -6.06
C ASN A 139 -17.37 -3.94 -5.41
N GLN A 140 -17.41 -3.55 -4.13
CA GLN A 140 -16.19 -3.17 -3.42
C GLN A 140 -15.46 -4.40 -2.86
N SER A 141 -14.14 -4.27 -2.69
CA SER A 141 -13.33 -5.30 -2.04
C SER A 141 -13.45 -5.20 -0.51
N ASN A 142 -13.32 -6.32 0.22
CA ASN A 142 -13.20 -6.26 1.68
C ASN A 142 -12.02 -5.37 2.09
N TYR A 143 -10.93 -5.40 1.35
CA TYR A 143 -9.79 -4.50 1.55
C TYR A 143 -10.20 -3.02 1.37
N GLY A 144 -10.83 -2.67 0.24
CA GLY A 144 -11.29 -1.29 0.01
C GLY A 144 -12.25 -0.80 1.09
N ILE A 145 -13.21 -1.65 1.49
CA ILE A 145 -14.14 -1.35 2.59
C ILE A 145 -13.38 -1.10 3.89
N SER A 146 -12.41 -1.94 4.24
CA SER A 146 -11.64 -1.78 5.48
C SER A 146 -10.79 -0.51 5.48
N LYS A 147 -10.21 -0.13 4.33
CA LYS A 147 -9.45 1.13 4.20
C LYS A 147 -10.36 2.35 4.26
N TYR A 148 -11.56 2.27 3.67
CA TYR A 148 -12.56 3.33 3.78
C TYR A 148 -12.96 3.58 5.23
N PHE A 149 -13.31 2.54 5.99
CA PHE A 149 -13.69 2.72 7.39
C PHE A 149 -12.50 3.14 8.27
N GLY A 150 -11.30 2.64 8.03
CA GLY A 150 -10.09 3.14 8.70
C GLY A 150 -9.86 4.63 8.43
N GLU A 151 -10.08 5.08 7.20
CA GLU A 151 -10.00 6.49 6.84
C GLU A 151 -11.10 7.33 7.54
N MET A 152 -12.31 6.77 7.73
CA MET A 152 -13.38 7.43 8.50
C MET A 152 -13.00 7.65 9.97
N GLU A 153 -12.25 6.73 10.58
CA GLU A 153 -11.73 6.93 11.93
C GLU A 153 -10.75 8.10 12.02
N VAL A 154 -9.92 8.27 10.97
CA VAL A 154 -9.00 9.42 10.88
C VAL A 154 -9.76 10.73 10.72
N TRP A 155 -10.82 10.76 9.90
CA TRP A 155 -11.70 11.94 9.76
C TRP A 155 -12.51 12.22 11.03
N ARG A 156 -12.89 11.18 11.81
CA ARG A 156 -13.44 11.37 13.14
C ARG A 156 -12.45 12.10 14.03
N GLY A 157 -11.20 11.66 14.07
CA GLY A 157 -10.13 12.30 14.84
C GLY A 157 -9.89 13.77 14.46
N MET A 158 -10.15 14.17 13.22
CA MET A 158 -10.10 15.57 12.81
C MET A 158 -11.13 16.41 13.59
N GLY A 159 -12.33 15.88 13.80
CA GLY A 159 -13.36 16.51 14.64
C GLY A 159 -12.96 16.63 16.12
N GLU A 160 -11.97 15.87 16.55
CA GLU A 160 -11.45 15.83 17.94
C GLU A 160 -10.08 16.51 18.09
N GLY A 161 -9.61 17.24 17.06
CA GLY A 161 -8.42 18.09 17.13
C GLY A 161 -7.18 17.57 16.41
N LEU A 162 -7.24 16.44 15.69
CA LEU A 162 -6.17 16.05 14.80
C LEU A 162 -6.14 16.94 13.55
N PHE A 163 -4.95 17.06 12.97
CA PHE A 163 -4.72 17.65 11.65
C PHE A 163 -4.26 16.57 10.68
N PRO A 164 -5.18 15.70 10.20
CA PRO A 164 -4.79 14.58 9.37
C PRO A 164 -4.37 15.00 7.97
N LEU A 165 -3.38 14.29 7.46
CA LEU A 165 -3.01 14.21 6.07
C LEU A 165 -3.28 12.77 5.61
N VAL A 166 -4.25 12.57 4.73
CA VAL A 166 -4.57 11.23 4.20
C VAL A 166 -3.95 11.08 2.83
N VAL A 167 -3.25 9.98 2.60
CA VAL A 167 -2.74 9.62 1.28
C VAL A 167 -3.38 8.34 0.79
N ASN A 168 -3.78 8.32 -0.48
CA ASN A 168 -4.42 7.18 -1.13
C ASN A 168 -3.49 6.67 -2.25
N PRO A 169 -2.48 5.83 -1.93
CA PRO A 169 -1.62 5.25 -2.95
C PRO A 169 -2.39 4.32 -3.87
N SER A 170 -2.04 4.32 -5.15
CA SER A 170 -2.43 3.31 -6.13
C SER A 170 -1.60 2.03 -5.95
N THR A 171 -1.54 1.13 -6.95
CA THR A 171 -0.72 -0.07 -6.85
C THR A 171 0.75 0.30 -6.84
N LEU A 172 1.44 -0.03 -5.75
CA LEU A 172 2.85 0.27 -5.57
C LEU A 172 3.72 -0.79 -6.25
N LEU A 173 4.75 -0.34 -6.95
CA LEU A 173 5.74 -1.18 -7.60
C LEU A 173 7.13 -0.87 -7.05
N GLY A 174 8.00 -1.87 -6.98
CA GLY A 174 9.36 -1.73 -6.49
C GLY A 174 9.92 -3.03 -5.94
N TYR A 175 11.13 -2.96 -5.40
CA TYR A 175 11.80 -4.11 -4.80
C TYR A 175 11.32 -4.33 -3.36
N GLY A 176 10.88 -5.53 -3.03
CA GLY A 176 10.39 -5.93 -1.71
C GLY A 176 10.32 -7.45 -1.58
N ASP A 177 9.67 -7.98 -0.54
CA ASP A 177 9.39 -9.42 -0.48
C ASP A 177 8.35 -9.78 -1.54
N TRP A 178 8.77 -10.56 -2.53
CA TRP A 178 7.88 -10.93 -3.64
C TRP A 178 6.80 -11.96 -3.27
N ASN A 179 6.76 -12.42 -2.03
CA ASN A 179 5.65 -13.20 -1.49
C ASN A 179 4.57 -12.31 -0.87
N GLU A 180 4.82 -11.00 -0.74
CA GLU A 180 3.92 -10.07 -0.09
C GLU A 180 3.40 -8.98 -1.05
N SER A 181 2.14 -8.58 -0.84
CA SER A 181 1.54 -7.42 -1.49
C SER A 181 1.69 -7.42 -3.03
N SER A 182 1.88 -6.25 -3.63
CA SER A 182 2.07 -6.05 -5.08
C SER A 182 3.44 -6.54 -5.59
N CYS A 183 4.40 -6.81 -4.71
CA CYS A 183 5.68 -7.41 -5.09
C CYS A 183 5.48 -8.80 -5.73
N GLY A 184 4.39 -9.50 -5.41
CA GLY A 184 4.00 -10.76 -6.05
C GLY A 184 3.78 -10.66 -7.58
N LEU A 185 3.58 -9.46 -8.13
CA LEU A 185 3.52 -9.23 -9.57
C LEU A 185 4.88 -9.53 -10.24
N PHE A 186 5.98 -9.11 -9.60
CA PHE A 186 7.34 -9.41 -10.07
C PHE A 186 7.63 -10.91 -10.05
N LYS A 187 7.24 -11.61 -8.97
CA LYS A 187 7.35 -13.08 -8.89
C LYS A 187 6.56 -13.77 -10.01
N THR A 188 5.36 -13.28 -10.30
CA THR A 188 4.49 -13.80 -11.35
C THR A 188 5.11 -13.62 -12.73
N ALA A 189 5.69 -12.45 -13.02
CA ALA A 189 6.41 -12.18 -14.26
C ALA A 189 7.68 -13.02 -14.38
N TYR A 190 8.47 -13.14 -13.30
CA TYR A 190 9.67 -13.96 -13.27
C TYR A 190 9.41 -15.44 -13.56
N LYS A 191 8.23 -15.96 -13.12
CA LYS A 191 7.77 -17.33 -13.41
C LYS A 191 7.16 -17.48 -14.80
N GLU A 192 7.20 -16.46 -15.65
CA GLU A 192 6.64 -16.49 -17.00
C GLU A 192 5.16 -16.93 -17.04
N PHE A 193 4.37 -16.42 -16.11
CA PHE A 193 2.92 -16.73 -16.07
C PHE A 193 2.27 -16.32 -17.40
N PRO A 194 1.66 -17.24 -18.15
CA PRO A 194 1.36 -17.02 -19.56
C PRO A 194 0.10 -16.17 -19.81
N TRP A 195 -0.66 -15.83 -18.77
CA TRP A 195 -1.95 -15.14 -18.90
C TRP A 195 -1.87 -13.70 -18.42
N TYR A 196 -2.55 -12.78 -19.13
CA TYR A 196 -2.75 -11.39 -18.72
C TYR A 196 -4.23 -11.01 -18.73
N MET A 197 -4.59 -9.98 -17.97
CA MET A 197 -5.90 -9.34 -17.96
C MET A 197 -5.78 -7.93 -18.54
N GLU A 198 -6.87 -7.43 -19.17
CA GLU A 198 -6.88 -6.13 -19.84
C GLU A 198 -7.37 -4.98 -18.93
N GLY A 199 -7.46 -5.20 -17.64
CA GLY A 199 -7.79 -4.13 -16.73
C GLY A 199 -6.71 -3.04 -16.70
N THR A 200 -7.15 -1.83 -16.42
CA THR A 200 -6.28 -0.67 -16.19
C THR A 200 -6.31 -0.31 -14.71
N ASN A 201 -5.17 0.12 -14.18
CA ASN A 201 -5.08 0.62 -12.82
C ASN A 201 -4.07 1.76 -12.74
N GLY A 202 -4.11 2.51 -11.64
CA GLY A 202 -3.03 3.42 -11.29
C GLY A 202 -1.85 2.65 -10.69
N PHE A 203 -0.65 3.08 -11.00
CA PHE A 203 0.59 2.55 -10.47
C PHE A 203 1.52 3.68 -10.04
N ALA A 204 2.32 3.43 -9.01
CA ALA A 204 3.35 4.34 -8.54
C ALA A 204 4.56 3.55 -8.04
N ASP A 205 5.75 4.13 -8.19
CA ASP A 205 6.94 3.59 -7.57
C ASP A 205 6.88 3.77 -6.05
N VAL A 206 7.37 2.79 -5.29
CA VAL A 206 7.29 2.80 -3.82
C VAL A 206 8.22 3.84 -3.20
N GLU A 207 9.41 4.08 -3.78
CA GLU A 207 10.37 5.10 -3.32
C GLU A 207 9.80 6.50 -3.58
N ASP A 208 9.23 6.73 -4.77
CA ASP A 208 8.56 7.99 -5.09
C ASP A 208 7.36 8.24 -4.18
N THR A 209 6.60 7.18 -3.86
CA THR A 209 5.47 7.27 -2.94
C THR A 209 5.93 7.67 -1.54
N ALA A 210 7.01 7.08 -1.02
CA ALA A 210 7.58 7.44 0.27
C ALA A 210 8.04 8.90 0.29
N ARG A 211 8.76 9.35 -0.77
CA ARG A 211 9.18 10.76 -0.92
C ARG A 211 7.99 11.71 -0.99
N ALA A 212 6.94 11.36 -1.76
CA ALA A 212 5.74 12.18 -1.88
C ALA A 212 5.03 12.35 -0.52
N ILE A 213 4.92 11.28 0.27
CA ILE A 213 4.32 11.31 1.62
C ILE A 213 5.09 12.27 2.52
N ILE A 214 6.41 12.18 2.55
CA ILE A 214 7.25 13.02 3.41
C ILE A 214 7.22 14.48 2.94
N THR A 215 7.29 14.71 1.62
CA THR A 215 7.20 16.07 1.06
C THR A 215 5.84 16.71 1.35
N LEU A 216 4.73 15.96 1.25
CA LEU A 216 3.41 16.43 1.65
C LEU A 216 3.32 16.75 3.14
N MET A 217 3.89 15.91 3.99
CA MET A 217 3.93 16.14 5.43
C MET A 217 4.68 17.44 5.77
N ASP A 218 5.75 17.76 5.04
CA ASP A 218 6.56 18.95 5.23
C ASP A 218 5.98 20.20 4.55
N SER A 219 5.08 20.04 3.57
CA SER A 219 4.40 21.17 2.90
C SER A 219 3.39 21.89 3.81
N GLY A 220 3.07 21.32 4.97
CA GLY A 220 2.03 21.84 5.86
C GLY A 220 0.60 21.49 5.43
N ALA A 221 0.41 20.65 4.41
CA ALA A 221 -0.89 20.15 4.02
C ALA A 221 -1.54 19.39 5.20
N ARG A 222 -2.80 19.69 5.46
CA ARG A 222 -3.54 19.12 6.58
C ARG A 222 -5.05 19.15 6.30
N ASN A 223 -5.77 18.24 6.96
CA ASN A 223 -7.22 18.11 6.80
C ASN A 223 -7.64 17.83 5.35
N GLU A 224 -6.76 17.12 4.63
CA GLU A 224 -6.93 16.82 3.22
C GLU A 224 -6.51 15.41 2.87
N ARG A 225 -7.03 14.91 1.73
CA ARG A 225 -6.56 13.65 1.13
C ARG A 225 -5.87 13.94 -0.21
N PHE A 226 -4.93 13.05 -0.57
CA PHE A 226 -4.18 13.11 -1.81
C PHE A 226 -4.04 11.72 -2.44
N ILE A 227 -4.37 11.60 -3.71
CA ILE A 227 -4.10 10.40 -4.50
C ILE A 227 -2.62 10.39 -4.89
N ILE A 228 -1.93 9.29 -4.61
CA ILE A 228 -0.55 9.05 -5.07
C ILE A 228 -0.58 7.98 -6.15
N SER A 229 -0.58 8.42 -7.41
CA SER A 229 -0.57 7.57 -8.59
C SER A 229 0.30 8.23 -9.65
N ALA A 230 1.34 7.53 -10.13
CA ALA A 230 2.23 8.12 -11.13
C ALA A 230 1.62 8.02 -12.54
N GLU A 231 1.19 6.82 -12.91
CA GLU A 231 0.66 6.54 -14.25
C GLU A 231 -0.53 5.56 -14.18
N ASN A 232 -1.46 5.74 -15.12
CA ASN A 232 -2.53 4.77 -15.35
C ASN A 232 -2.12 3.84 -16.50
N ARG A 233 -1.95 2.55 -16.22
CA ARG A 233 -1.47 1.55 -17.17
C ARG A 233 -2.30 0.28 -17.13
N THR A 234 -2.27 -0.48 -18.23
CA THR A 234 -2.85 -1.82 -18.24
C THR A 234 -1.93 -2.81 -17.52
N TYR A 235 -2.50 -3.84 -16.89
CA TYR A 235 -1.69 -4.92 -16.31
C TYR A 235 -0.80 -5.61 -17.35
N ARG A 236 -1.24 -5.65 -18.63
CA ARG A 236 -0.43 -6.18 -19.73
C ARG A 236 0.85 -5.38 -19.95
N GLU A 237 0.79 -4.04 -19.97
CA GLU A 237 1.97 -3.18 -20.10
C GLU A 237 2.95 -3.42 -18.96
N ILE A 238 2.44 -3.44 -17.72
CA ILE A 238 3.25 -3.68 -16.51
C ILE A 238 3.95 -5.04 -16.56
N PHE A 239 3.24 -6.10 -16.92
CA PHE A 239 3.84 -7.43 -17.05
C PHE A 239 4.83 -7.53 -18.22
N ASN A 240 4.61 -6.80 -19.31
CA ASN A 240 5.56 -6.74 -20.42
C ASN A 240 6.89 -6.09 -19.98
N TRP A 241 6.83 -4.97 -19.27
CA TRP A 241 8.01 -4.30 -18.72
C TRP A 241 8.75 -5.18 -17.71
N MET A 242 8.01 -5.83 -16.79
CA MET A 242 8.61 -6.77 -15.84
C MET A 242 9.29 -7.94 -16.55
N ALA A 243 8.64 -8.52 -17.54
CA ALA A 243 9.22 -9.63 -18.31
C ALA A 243 10.50 -9.18 -19.06
N ALA A 244 10.48 -8.00 -19.69
CA ALA A 244 11.65 -7.42 -20.33
C ALA A 244 12.79 -7.19 -19.32
N GLY A 245 12.49 -6.60 -18.15
CA GLY A 245 13.47 -6.33 -17.10
C GLY A 245 14.10 -7.60 -16.51
N PHE A 246 13.40 -8.73 -16.52
CA PHE A 246 13.93 -10.04 -16.11
C PHE A 246 14.56 -10.85 -17.26
N GLY A 247 14.48 -10.40 -18.52
CA GLY A 247 14.87 -11.20 -19.69
C GLY A 247 13.99 -12.43 -19.87
N LYS A 248 12.70 -12.34 -19.53
CA LYS A 248 11.70 -13.42 -19.55
C LYS A 248 10.65 -13.19 -20.65
N LYS A 249 9.90 -14.26 -20.96
CA LYS A 249 8.80 -14.16 -21.92
C LYS A 249 7.61 -13.40 -21.34
N PRO A 250 7.06 -12.40 -22.05
CA PRO A 250 5.86 -11.71 -21.61
C PRO A 250 4.62 -12.61 -21.71
N PRO A 251 3.54 -12.34 -20.97
CA PRO A 251 2.30 -13.10 -21.05
C PRO A 251 1.66 -12.91 -22.43
N GLY A 252 1.47 -14.02 -23.16
CA GLY A 252 0.90 -14.02 -24.52
C GLY A 252 -0.57 -14.39 -24.60
N LYS A 253 -1.18 -14.88 -23.51
CA LYS A 253 -2.56 -15.39 -23.51
C LYS A 253 -3.49 -14.44 -22.76
N LYS A 254 -4.55 -13.98 -23.43
CA LYS A 254 -5.58 -13.16 -22.80
C LYS A 254 -6.47 -14.02 -21.90
N ALA A 255 -6.52 -13.67 -20.62
CA ALA A 255 -7.50 -14.26 -19.70
C ALA A 255 -8.83 -13.53 -19.84
N THR A 256 -9.88 -14.30 -20.14
CA THR A 256 -11.25 -13.79 -20.14
C THR A 256 -11.84 -13.87 -18.72
N PRO A 257 -12.89 -13.09 -18.39
CA PRO A 257 -13.61 -13.21 -17.11
C PRO A 257 -14.10 -14.63 -16.83
N LEU A 258 -14.45 -15.39 -17.88
CA LEU A 258 -14.87 -16.79 -17.75
C LEU A 258 -13.70 -17.68 -17.30
N LEU A 259 -12.53 -17.55 -17.93
CA LEU A 259 -11.33 -18.29 -17.54
C LEU A 259 -10.85 -17.90 -16.14
N GLY A 260 -10.89 -16.62 -15.80
CA GLY A 260 -10.65 -16.14 -14.43
C GLY A 260 -11.65 -16.74 -13.44
N GLY A 261 -12.92 -16.87 -13.86
CA GLY A 261 -13.98 -17.54 -13.10
C GLY A 261 -13.69 -19.02 -12.82
N ILE A 262 -13.09 -19.74 -13.75
CA ILE A 262 -12.66 -21.14 -13.57
C ILE A 262 -11.42 -21.18 -12.67
N ALA A 263 -10.42 -20.35 -12.93
CA ALA A 263 -9.16 -20.33 -12.19
C ALA A 263 -9.35 -20.13 -10.68
N TRP A 264 -10.16 -19.14 -10.25
CA TRP A 264 -10.37 -18.93 -8.82
C TRP A 264 -11.15 -20.08 -8.15
N ARG A 265 -12.04 -20.78 -8.88
CA ARG A 265 -12.77 -21.95 -8.35
C ARG A 265 -11.82 -23.13 -8.14
N THR A 266 -10.92 -23.39 -9.10
CA THR A 266 -9.92 -24.45 -8.97
C THR A 266 -8.93 -24.15 -7.84
N GLU A 267 -8.47 -22.91 -7.71
CA GLU A 267 -7.63 -22.49 -6.57
C GLU A 267 -8.36 -22.61 -5.23
N LYS A 268 -9.64 -22.28 -5.17
CA LYS A 268 -10.45 -22.45 -3.95
C LYS A 268 -10.54 -23.92 -3.54
N ILE A 269 -10.78 -24.82 -4.50
CA ILE A 269 -10.83 -26.27 -4.25
C ILE A 269 -9.46 -26.75 -3.78
N LYS A 270 -8.37 -26.38 -4.48
CA LYS A 270 -7.00 -26.72 -4.11
C LYS A 270 -6.66 -26.23 -2.69
N SER A 271 -7.01 -25.00 -2.34
CA SER A 271 -6.76 -24.42 -1.02
C SER A 271 -7.49 -25.17 0.10
N PHE A 272 -8.68 -25.72 -0.19
CA PHE A 272 -9.43 -26.55 0.77
C PHE A 272 -8.67 -27.84 1.14
N PHE A 273 -8.03 -28.48 0.16
CA PHE A 273 -7.27 -29.71 0.40
C PHE A 273 -5.86 -29.44 0.91
N THR A 274 -5.21 -28.36 0.47
CA THR A 274 -3.80 -28.07 0.80
C THR A 274 -3.62 -27.19 2.02
N LYS A 275 -4.69 -26.57 2.55
CA LYS A 275 -4.67 -25.55 3.62
C LYS A 275 -3.83 -24.29 3.28
N PHE A 276 -3.34 -24.15 2.05
CA PHE A 276 -2.66 -22.93 1.60
C PHE A 276 -3.70 -21.87 1.16
N LYS A 277 -3.39 -20.60 1.39
CA LYS A 277 -4.22 -19.49 0.91
C LYS A 277 -4.27 -19.50 -0.62
N PRO A 278 -5.45 -19.31 -1.25
CA PRO A 278 -5.57 -19.31 -2.69
C PRO A 278 -4.81 -18.11 -3.28
N LEU A 279 -4.02 -18.35 -4.33
CA LEU A 279 -3.28 -17.30 -5.06
C LEU A 279 -4.21 -16.42 -5.88
N ILE A 280 -5.29 -17.00 -6.41
CA ILE A 280 -6.28 -16.31 -7.25
C ILE A 280 -7.63 -16.38 -6.53
N THR A 281 -8.21 -15.21 -6.23
CA THR A 281 -9.54 -15.10 -5.63
C THR A 281 -10.53 -14.48 -6.61
N ARG A 282 -11.84 -14.65 -6.37
CA ARG A 282 -12.86 -13.96 -7.16
C ARG A 282 -12.64 -12.44 -7.17
N GLU A 283 -12.18 -11.90 -6.05
CA GLU A 283 -11.93 -10.48 -5.86
C GLU A 283 -10.72 -10.01 -6.66
N SER A 284 -9.58 -10.74 -6.61
CA SER A 284 -8.38 -10.40 -7.38
C SER A 284 -8.62 -10.45 -8.90
N VAL A 285 -9.38 -11.45 -9.39
CA VAL A 285 -9.78 -11.53 -10.80
C VAL A 285 -10.62 -10.34 -11.21
N ARG A 286 -11.62 -9.97 -10.40
CA ARG A 286 -12.47 -8.81 -10.69
C ARG A 286 -11.65 -7.52 -10.76
N ILE A 287 -10.75 -7.30 -9.79
CA ILE A 287 -9.86 -6.14 -9.76
C ILE A 287 -9.01 -6.07 -11.02
N ALA A 288 -8.41 -7.19 -11.43
CA ALA A 288 -7.54 -7.25 -12.60
C ALA A 288 -8.26 -7.09 -13.95
N CYS A 289 -9.61 -7.27 -13.97
CA CYS A 289 -10.44 -7.02 -15.16
C CYS A 289 -11.00 -5.60 -15.22
N GLN A 290 -11.08 -4.89 -14.11
CA GLN A 290 -11.64 -3.53 -14.06
C GLN A 290 -10.72 -2.49 -14.70
N LYS A 291 -11.33 -1.46 -15.28
CA LYS A 291 -10.62 -0.28 -15.80
C LYS A 291 -10.81 0.87 -14.80
N SER A 292 -9.77 1.16 -14.05
CA SER A 292 -9.75 2.29 -13.13
C SER A 292 -8.57 3.19 -13.45
N SER A 293 -8.80 4.49 -13.47
CA SER A 293 -7.75 5.50 -13.63
C SER A 293 -7.87 6.54 -12.53
N TYR A 294 -6.77 7.16 -12.18
CA TYR A 294 -6.67 8.10 -11.05
C TYR A 294 -6.01 9.38 -11.50
N ASP A 295 -6.47 10.49 -10.92
CA ASP A 295 -5.93 11.82 -11.13
C ASP A 295 -4.99 12.18 -9.97
N ASN A 296 -3.81 12.69 -10.26
CA ASN A 296 -2.81 13.11 -9.29
C ASN A 296 -2.53 14.62 -9.30
N HIS A 297 -3.30 15.40 -10.02
CA HIS A 297 -3.07 16.84 -10.18
C HIS A 297 -3.07 17.59 -8.85
N LYS A 298 -3.94 17.19 -7.90
CA LYS A 298 -3.99 17.79 -6.57
C LYS A 298 -2.67 17.59 -5.83
N LEU A 299 -2.08 16.41 -5.88
CA LEU A 299 -0.78 16.10 -5.31
C LEU A 299 0.30 17.01 -5.90
N LEU A 300 0.42 17.02 -7.23
CA LEU A 300 1.45 17.78 -7.94
C LEU A 300 1.33 19.29 -7.71
N LYS A 301 0.12 19.78 -7.49
CA LYS A 301 -0.13 21.19 -7.12
C LYS A 301 0.29 21.48 -5.67
N ALA A 302 0.08 20.54 -4.75
CA ALA A 302 0.42 20.71 -3.33
C ALA A 302 1.93 20.65 -3.06
N ILE A 303 2.68 19.90 -3.88
CA ILE A 303 4.14 19.78 -3.78
C ILE A 303 4.83 20.17 -5.12
N PRO A 304 4.89 21.47 -5.43
CA PRO A 304 5.48 21.97 -6.68
C PRO A 304 6.93 21.50 -6.83
N GLY A 305 7.28 21.03 -8.04
CA GLY A 305 8.63 20.52 -8.31
C GLY A 305 8.80 19.02 -8.06
N PHE A 306 7.89 18.36 -7.34
CA PHE A 306 7.90 16.89 -7.26
C PHE A 306 7.65 16.28 -8.65
N ARG A 307 8.39 15.21 -8.94
CA ARG A 307 8.23 14.43 -10.17
C ARG A 307 8.32 12.96 -9.82
N PHE A 308 7.38 12.19 -10.37
CA PHE A 308 7.49 10.73 -10.39
C PHE A 308 8.52 10.30 -11.41
N ARG A 309 9.26 9.25 -11.11
CA ARG A 309 10.06 8.53 -12.10
C ARG A 309 9.14 7.84 -13.11
N SER A 310 9.65 7.56 -14.29
CA SER A 310 8.98 6.68 -15.23
C SER A 310 8.76 5.31 -14.58
N LEU A 311 7.55 4.75 -14.71
CA LEU A 311 7.26 3.41 -14.17
C LEU A 311 8.09 2.32 -14.86
N GLU A 312 8.40 2.49 -16.12
CA GLU A 312 9.25 1.57 -16.85
C GLU A 312 10.64 1.51 -16.22
N ASP A 313 11.29 2.66 -15.99
CA ASP A 313 12.61 2.72 -15.33
C ASP A 313 12.56 2.13 -13.92
N SER A 314 11.52 2.44 -13.13
CA SER A 314 11.31 1.91 -11.79
C SER A 314 11.18 0.37 -11.80
N ILE A 315 10.46 -0.18 -12.77
CA ILE A 315 10.28 -1.63 -12.93
C ILE A 315 11.61 -2.29 -13.31
N PHE A 316 12.37 -1.70 -14.25
CA PHE A 316 13.67 -2.24 -14.66
C PHE A 316 14.67 -2.23 -13.48
N GLU A 317 14.70 -1.14 -12.70
CA GLU A 317 15.52 -1.07 -11.50
C GLU A 317 15.14 -2.15 -10.47
N ALA A 318 13.82 -2.30 -10.20
CA ALA A 318 13.33 -3.32 -9.29
C ALA A 318 13.70 -4.74 -9.77
N CYS A 319 13.52 -5.05 -11.06
CA CYS A 319 13.93 -6.32 -11.65
C CYS A 319 15.44 -6.57 -11.47
N SER A 320 16.28 -5.55 -11.69
CA SER A 320 17.72 -5.65 -11.43
C SER A 320 18.05 -5.96 -9.98
N LYS A 321 17.35 -5.33 -9.01
CA LYS A 321 17.50 -5.61 -7.57
C LYS A 321 17.10 -7.06 -7.24
N TYR A 322 16.00 -7.57 -7.81
CA TYR A 322 15.57 -8.98 -7.65
C TYR A 322 16.56 -9.99 -8.23
N LEU A 323 17.16 -9.68 -9.39
CA LEU A 323 18.17 -10.56 -10.01
C LEU A 323 19.48 -10.61 -9.21
N LYS A 324 19.89 -9.48 -8.61
CA LYS A 324 21.08 -9.39 -7.76
C LYS A 324 20.89 -10.06 -6.40
N ASN A 325 19.67 -10.07 -5.88
CA ASN A 325 19.29 -10.61 -4.57
C ASN A 325 18.14 -11.61 -4.75
N PRO A 326 18.41 -12.81 -5.28
CA PRO A 326 17.36 -13.78 -5.58
C PRO A 326 16.64 -14.22 -4.31
N GLN A 327 15.33 -14.28 -4.39
CA GLN A 327 14.46 -14.72 -3.31
C GLN A 327 13.93 -16.14 -3.59
N PRO A 328 13.53 -16.91 -2.56
CA PRO A 328 12.94 -18.24 -2.75
C PRO A 328 11.69 -18.19 -3.65
N LEU A 329 11.60 -19.14 -4.60
CA LEU A 329 10.49 -19.24 -5.59
C LEU A 329 9.23 -19.86 -4.98
#